data_8edd60ce220975b5aacd763fa3f7da98
#
_entry.id   8edd60ce220975b5aacd763fa3f7da98
#
_cell.length_a   1.000
_cell.length_b   1.000
_cell.length_c   1.000
_cell.angle_alpha   90.00
_cell.angle_beta   90.00
_cell.angle_gamma   90.00
#
_symmetry.space_group_name_H-M   'P 1'
#
loop_
_entity.id
_entity.type
_entity.pdbx_description
1 polymer ?
#
loop_
_entity_poly.entity_id
_entity_poly.type
_entity_poly.pdbx_seq_one_letter_code
_entity_poly.pdbx_strand_id
1 'polypeptide(L)'
;EIFDLDTIMQRLHASIVNNPSAKAAVDMAVYDLYAKTLGQPLYKILGGAKQKIETAHTISAKPTDEMLRDSLQAVQDGFGILNVSAGKQALKDVENLLAIRKAVGPGIRIRIEADQCWSPQEAVRIISTLEDKGMQAELVEQPVKAHDLTGLKFVTQHVQTPIVADESIFSMKDALHIIQTQSADLINIKLMKTGGIHEALKICTVAETYGVDCMIGCMLESKISVSAAAHLAAAKNCITMVDLI
;
A
#
# COMPACT_ATOMS: atom_id res chain seq x y z
N GLU A 1 -23.99 -20.53 -9.66
CA GLU A 1 -22.82 -21.39 -9.87
C GLU A 1 -21.53 -20.60 -9.63
N ILE A 2 -20.41 -21.27 -9.32
CA ILE A 2 -19.14 -20.57 -8.99
C ILE A 2 -18.61 -19.73 -10.15
N PHE A 3 -19.01 -20.00 -11.37
CA PHE A 3 -18.59 -19.27 -12.56
C PHE A 3 -19.32 -17.93 -12.76
N ASP A 4 -20.38 -17.67 -12.00
CA ASP A 4 -21.12 -16.40 -12.04
C ASP A 4 -20.57 -15.44 -10.98
N LEU A 5 -19.27 -15.13 -11.09
CA LEU A 5 -18.54 -14.31 -10.10
C LEU A 5 -19.19 -12.95 -9.91
N ASP A 6 -19.60 -12.27 -10.98
CA ASP A 6 -20.16 -10.92 -10.90
C ASP A 6 -21.44 -10.90 -10.05
N THR A 7 -22.37 -11.83 -10.27
CA THR A 7 -23.59 -11.93 -9.47
C THR A 7 -23.28 -12.29 -8.00
N ILE A 8 -22.32 -13.20 -7.77
CA ILE A 8 -21.91 -13.58 -6.41
C ILE A 8 -21.35 -12.35 -5.70
N MET A 9 -20.45 -11.61 -6.33
CA MET A 9 -19.81 -10.44 -5.73
C MET A 9 -20.78 -9.27 -5.54
N GLN A 10 -21.70 -9.04 -6.47
CA GLN A 10 -22.78 -8.06 -6.28
C GLN A 10 -23.62 -8.38 -5.04
N ARG A 11 -24.02 -9.64 -4.86
CA ARG A 11 -24.77 -10.08 -3.67
C ARG A 11 -23.96 -9.92 -2.40
N LEU A 12 -22.67 -10.30 -2.43
CA LEU A 12 -21.76 -10.12 -1.30
C LEU A 12 -21.65 -8.65 -0.90
N HIS A 13 -21.39 -7.77 -1.85
CA HIS A 13 -21.23 -6.34 -1.56
C HIS A 13 -22.54 -5.67 -1.10
N ALA A 14 -23.70 -6.16 -1.56
CA ALA A 14 -25.02 -5.68 -1.15
C ALA A 14 -25.52 -6.27 0.19
N SER A 15 -24.91 -7.35 0.70
CA SER A 15 -25.42 -8.09 1.86
C SER A 15 -25.38 -7.32 3.17
N ILE A 16 -24.41 -6.44 3.34
CA ILE A 16 -24.22 -5.64 4.54
C ILE A 16 -23.53 -4.31 4.19
N VAL A 17 -23.90 -3.26 4.89
CA VAL A 17 -23.25 -1.94 4.74
C VAL A 17 -21.88 -1.96 5.42
N ASN A 18 -20.86 -1.36 4.78
CA ASN A 18 -19.48 -1.36 5.25
C ASN A 18 -18.91 -2.79 5.44
N ASN A 19 -18.19 -3.05 6.52
CA ASN A 19 -17.59 -4.35 6.86
C ASN A 19 -16.69 -4.94 5.75
N PRO A 20 -15.75 -4.17 5.17
CA PRO A 20 -14.96 -4.62 4.04
C PRO A 20 -14.11 -5.84 4.36
N SER A 21 -13.55 -5.96 5.57
CA SER A 21 -12.75 -7.12 5.96
C SER A 21 -13.54 -8.43 5.97
N ALA A 22 -14.82 -8.39 6.43
CA ALA A 22 -15.69 -9.57 6.38
C ALA A 22 -16.04 -9.95 4.94
N LYS A 23 -16.31 -8.95 4.09
CA LYS A 23 -16.52 -9.17 2.64
C LYS A 23 -15.29 -9.74 1.98
N ALA A 24 -14.09 -9.21 2.30
CA ALA A 24 -12.84 -9.71 1.77
C ALA A 24 -12.60 -11.20 2.10
N ALA A 25 -12.97 -11.63 3.29
CA ALA A 25 -12.84 -13.04 3.68
C ALA A 25 -13.68 -13.96 2.78
N VAL A 26 -14.94 -13.59 2.50
CA VAL A 26 -15.83 -14.35 1.61
C VAL A 26 -15.37 -14.24 0.15
N ASP A 27 -15.00 -13.05 -0.31
CA ASP A 27 -14.46 -12.80 -1.65
C ASP A 27 -13.24 -13.70 -1.94
N MET A 28 -12.26 -13.71 -1.06
CA MET A 28 -11.07 -14.55 -1.19
C MET A 28 -11.40 -16.04 -1.23
N ALA A 29 -12.36 -16.49 -0.41
CA ALA A 29 -12.82 -17.89 -0.41
C ALA A 29 -13.48 -18.25 -1.74
N VAL A 30 -14.28 -17.36 -2.32
CA VAL A 30 -14.93 -17.56 -3.63
C VAL A 30 -13.88 -17.62 -4.74
N TYR A 31 -12.90 -16.70 -4.75
CA TYR A 31 -11.82 -16.72 -5.73
C TYR A 31 -10.90 -17.95 -5.59
N ASP A 32 -10.64 -18.43 -4.36
CA ASP A 32 -9.89 -19.66 -4.13
C ASP A 32 -10.65 -20.88 -4.68
N LEU A 33 -11.95 -20.97 -4.40
CA LEU A 33 -12.79 -22.04 -4.94
C LEU A 33 -12.85 -21.99 -6.46
N TYR A 34 -13.01 -20.81 -7.05
CA TYR A 34 -13.00 -20.60 -8.50
C TYR A 34 -11.69 -21.08 -9.14
N ALA A 35 -10.56 -20.68 -8.55
CA ALA A 35 -9.24 -21.09 -9.03
C ALA A 35 -9.04 -22.62 -8.93
N LYS A 36 -9.43 -23.23 -7.82
CA LYS A 36 -9.39 -24.69 -7.63
C LYS A 36 -10.27 -25.44 -8.61
N THR A 37 -11.46 -24.93 -8.90
CA THR A 37 -12.38 -25.54 -9.88
C THR A 37 -11.76 -25.54 -11.29
N LEU A 38 -10.98 -24.51 -11.64
CA LEU A 38 -10.26 -24.44 -12.90
C LEU A 38 -8.90 -25.16 -12.90
N GLY A 39 -8.47 -25.70 -11.76
CA GLY A 39 -7.19 -26.38 -11.62
C GLY A 39 -5.98 -25.45 -11.86
N GLN A 40 -6.12 -24.14 -11.64
CA GLN A 40 -5.06 -23.16 -11.88
C GLN A 40 -4.82 -22.29 -10.65
N PRO A 41 -3.58 -21.84 -10.42
CA PRO A 41 -3.30 -20.85 -9.38
C PRO A 41 -3.97 -19.51 -9.73
N LEU A 42 -4.48 -18.84 -8.70
CA LEU A 42 -5.31 -17.63 -8.86
C LEU A 42 -4.63 -16.55 -9.70
N TYR A 43 -3.33 -16.28 -9.51
CA TYR A 43 -2.65 -15.24 -10.28
C TYR A 43 -2.69 -15.46 -11.80
N LYS A 44 -2.67 -16.73 -12.25
CA LYS A 44 -2.80 -17.06 -13.67
C LYS A 44 -4.20 -16.77 -14.21
N ILE A 45 -5.22 -17.07 -13.43
CA ILE A 45 -6.63 -16.81 -13.78
C ILE A 45 -6.88 -15.30 -13.87
N LEU A 46 -6.22 -14.53 -13.01
CA LEU A 46 -6.28 -13.06 -13.02
C LEU A 46 -5.42 -12.43 -14.14
N GLY A 47 -4.78 -13.26 -14.99
CA GLY A 47 -4.03 -12.82 -16.15
C GLY A 47 -2.53 -12.60 -15.94
N GLY A 48 -2.01 -13.02 -14.79
CA GLY A 48 -0.63 -12.77 -14.41
C GLY A 48 0.37 -13.84 -14.81
N ALA A 49 1.63 -13.43 -14.87
CA ALA A 49 2.76 -14.29 -15.17
C ALA A 49 3.99 -14.05 -14.28
N LYS A 50 3.96 -13.08 -13.37
CA LYS A 50 5.08 -12.81 -12.46
C LYS A 50 5.28 -14.00 -11.54
N GLN A 51 6.50 -14.54 -11.51
CA GLN A 51 6.85 -15.67 -10.64
C GLN A 51 7.56 -15.23 -9.37
N LYS A 52 8.01 -13.97 -9.32
CA LYS A 52 8.70 -13.37 -8.18
C LYS A 52 8.16 -11.96 -7.94
N ILE A 53 7.84 -11.67 -6.71
CA ILE A 53 7.52 -10.35 -6.21
C ILE A 53 8.47 -10.02 -5.06
N GLU A 54 8.89 -8.78 -4.95
CA GLU A 54 9.74 -8.28 -3.87
C GLU A 54 8.86 -7.50 -2.90
N THR A 55 8.98 -7.77 -1.61
CA THR A 55 8.22 -7.08 -0.57
C THR A 55 9.11 -6.20 0.29
N ALA A 56 8.57 -5.12 0.82
CA ALA A 56 9.22 -4.35 1.87
C ALA A 56 9.16 -5.11 3.21
N HIS A 57 10.04 -4.72 4.15
CA HIS A 57 9.97 -5.10 5.56
C HIS A 57 9.60 -3.88 6.39
N THR A 58 8.57 -4.02 7.22
CA THR A 58 8.06 -2.91 8.03
C THR A 58 8.86 -2.72 9.30
N ILE A 59 9.35 -1.49 9.49
CA ILE A 59 10.01 -1.03 10.72
C ILE A 59 9.01 -0.16 11.49
N SER A 60 8.41 -0.73 12.52
CA SER A 60 7.43 -0.03 13.36
C SER A 60 8.04 1.13 14.13
N ALA A 61 7.24 2.16 14.42
CA ALA A 61 7.65 3.30 15.24
C ALA A 61 7.99 2.86 16.68
N LYS A 62 9.25 3.03 17.07
CA LYS A 62 9.86 2.64 18.34
C LYS A 62 10.93 3.66 18.73
N PRO A 63 11.59 3.52 19.89
CA PRO A 63 12.82 4.28 20.21
C PRO A 63 13.86 4.11 19.09
N THR A 64 14.64 5.17 18.84
CA THR A 64 15.58 5.25 17.69
C THR A 64 16.55 4.07 17.63
N ASP A 65 17.10 3.65 18.78
CA ASP A 65 18.04 2.54 18.88
C ASP A 65 17.41 1.19 18.50
N GLU A 66 16.15 1.00 18.83
CA GLU A 66 15.40 -0.19 18.41
C GLU A 66 15.12 -0.17 16.90
N MET A 67 14.65 0.96 16.36
CA MET A 67 14.40 1.10 14.92
C MET A 67 15.69 0.87 14.11
N LEU A 68 16.83 1.39 14.58
CA LEU A 68 18.12 1.16 13.94
C LEU A 68 18.51 -0.31 13.94
N ARG A 69 18.36 -0.98 15.09
CA ARG A 69 18.67 -2.41 15.21
C ARG A 69 17.78 -3.25 14.29
N ASP A 70 16.46 -2.98 14.31
CA ASP A 70 15.49 -3.70 13.48
C ASP A 70 15.76 -3.49 11.99
N SER A 71 16.10 -2.25 11.60
CA SER A 71 16.47 -1.92 10.21
C SER A 71 17.73 -2.66 9.73
N LEU A 72 18.78 -2.69 10.56
CA LEU A 72 20.02 -3.40 10.25
C LEU A 72 19.79 -4.91 10.19
N GLN A 73 18.95 -5.46 11.08
CA GLN A 73 18.60 -6.87 11.05
C GLN A 73 17.83 -7.23 9.77
N ALA A 74 16.84 -6.42 9.37
CA ALA A 74 16.10 -6.64 8.14
C ALA A 74 17.02 -6.66 6.91
N VAL A 75 18.01 -5.75 6.85
CA VAL A 75 19.01 -5.74 5.77
C VAL A 75 19.88 -7.00 5.79
N GLN A 76 20.31 -7.47 6.98
CA GLN A 76 21.05 -8.72 7.13
C GLN A 76 20.23 -9.94 6.70
N ASP A 77 18.93 -9.92 6.93
CA ASP A 77 17.98 -10.95 6.50
C ASP A 77 17.70 -10.93 4.98
N GLY A 78 18.28 -9.95 4.27
CA GLY A 78 18.24 -9.85 2.81
C GLY A 78 17.13 -8.95 2.24
N PHE A 79 16.46 -8.15 3.07
CA PHE A 79 15.50 -7.18 2.57
C PHE A 79 16.17 -5.97 1.93
N GLY A 80 15.80 -5.67 0.69
CA GLY A 80 16.30 -4.51 -0.06
C GLY A 80 15.39 -3.27 0.08
N ILE A 81 14.24 -3.41 0.74
CA ILE A 81 13.24 -2.36 0.92
C ILE A 81 12.80 -2.34 2.38
N LEU A 82 12.83 -1.17 3.00
CA LEU A 82 12.28 -0.95 4.33
C LEU A 82 11.09 0.01 4.24
N ASN A 83 9.96 -0.36 4.86
CA ASN A 83 8.84 0.55 5.10
C ASN A 83 8.93 1.05 6.54
N VAL A 84 9.28 2.31 6.75
CA VAL A 84 9.58 2.87 8.06
C VAL A 84 8.41 3.71 8.55
N SER A 85 7.78 3.28 9.64
CA SER A 85 6.67 4.03 10.23
C SER A 85 7.18 5.32 10.87
N ALA A 86 6.55 6.45 10.52
CA ALA A 86 6.73 7.72 11.19
C ALA A 86 5.80 7.80 12.41
N GLY A 87 6.27 8.46 13.47
CA GLY A 87 5.46 8.69 14.67
C GLY A 87 4.74 10.05 14.64
N LYS A 88 4.22 10.47 15.79
CA LYS A 88 3.51 11.75 15.95
C LYS A 88 4.42 12.92 16.34
N GLN A 89 5.73 12.76 16.22
CA GLN A 89 6.72 13.76 16.66
C GLN A 89 7.61 14.16 15.49
N ALA A 90 7.17 15.13 14.71
CA ALA A 90 7.78 15.56 13.45
C ALA A 90 9.31 15.68 13.47
N LEU A 91 9.88 16.33 14.49
CA LEU A 91 11.35 16.50 14.62
C LEU A 91 12.04 15.15 14.88
N LYS A 92 11.44 14.33 15.75
CA LYS A 92 11.96 13.00 16.08
C LYS A 92 11.87 12.06 14.90
N ASP A 93 10.80 12.14 14.12
CA ASP A 93 10.63 11.33 12.90
C ASP A 93 11.74 11.64 11.89
N VAL A 94 12.06 12.92 11.66
CA VAL A 94 13.16 13.33 10.79
C VAL A 94 14.49 12.76 11.29
N GLU A 95 14.78 12.88 12.60
CA GLU A 95 16.02 12.35 13.19
C GLU A 95 16.12 10.83 13.01
N ASN A 96 15.05 10.10 13.30
CA ASN A 96 15.00 8.65 13.19
C ASN A 96 15.23 8.20 11.75
N LEU A 97 14.50 8.77 10.80
CA LEU A 97 14.59 8.45 9.38
C LEU A 97 15.99 8.68 8.82
N LEU A 98 16.59 9.83 9.14
CA LEU A 98 17.97 10.14 8.73
C LEU A 98 19.01 9.22 9.38
N ALA A 99 18.81 8.85 10.64
CA ALA A 99 19.67 7.89 11.33
C ALA A 99 19.59 6.50 10.67
N ILE A 100 18.39 6.04 10.33
CA ILE A 100 18.19 4.78 9.59
C ILE A 100 18.87 4.85 8.22
N ARG A 101 18.62 5.89 7.42
CA ARG A 101 19.28 6.07 6.12
C ARG A 101 20.80 6.00 6.21
N LYS A 102 21.38 6.70 7.20
CA LYS A 102 22.81 6.65 7.45
C LYS A 102 23.32 5.26 7.81
N ALA A 103 22.55 4.50 8.57
CA ALA A 103 22.94 3.16 9.03
C ALA A 103 22.85 2.11 7.92
N VAL A 104 21.77 2.12 7.12
CA VAL A 104 21.54 1.11 6.08
C VAL A 104 22.20 1.45 4.74
N GLY A 105 22.64 2.71 4.55
CA GLY A 105 23.31 3.18 3.34
C GLY A 105 22.34 3.47 2.17
N PRO A 106 22.87 3.97 1.04
CA PRO A 106 22.06 4.43 -0.09
C PRO A 106 21.50 3.29 -0.95
N GLY A 107 22.02 2.06 -0.81
CA GLY A 107 21.58 0.91 -1.59
C GLY A 107 20.25 0.32 -1.15
N ILE A 108 19.74 0.69 0.04
CA ILE A 108 18.46 0.22 0.56
C ILE A 108 17.37 1.23 0.20
N ARG A 109 16.29 0.77 -0.41
CA ARG A 109 15.11 1.62 -0.65
C ARG A 109 14.36 1.83 0.66
N ILE A 110 13.98 3.07 0.94
CA ILE A 110 13.21 3.40 2.15
C ILE A 110 11.90 4.04 1.71
N ARG A 111 10.80 3.48 2.19
CA ARG A 111 9.46 4.03 2.14
C ARG A 111 9.12 4.58 3.51
N ILE A 112 8.30 5.60 3.58
CA ILE A 112 7.90 6.22 4.83
C ILE A 112 6.40 6.08 4.98
N GLU A 113 5.96 5.37 6.02
CA GLU A 113 4.55 5.27 6.39
C GLU A 113 4.24 6.33 7.44
N ALA A 114 3.47 7.34 7.06
CA ALA A 114 3.14 8.46 7.92
C ALA A 114 1.83 8.29 8.69
N ASP A 115 1.02 7.28 8.32
CA ASP A 115 -0.21 6.85 9.03
C ASP A 115 -1.09 8.03 9.48
N GLN A 116 -1.34 8.99 8.57
CA GLN A 116 -2.22 10.14 8.82
C GLN A 116 -1.77 11.04 9.99
N CYS A 117 -0.48 11.06 10.32
CA CYS A 117 0.03 11.69 11.53
C CYS A 117 0.22 13.20 11.42
N TRP A 118 0.34 13.75 10.22
CA TRP A 118 0.73 15.15 10.01
C TRP A 118 -0.43 16.01 9.51
N SER A 119 -0.37 17.31 9.82
CA SER A 119 -1.13 18.31 9.06
C SER A 119 -0.49 18.53 7.69
N PRO A 120 -1.21 19.06 6.68
CA PRO A 120 -0.63 19.31 5.36
C PRO A 120 0.65 20.15 5.38
N GLN A 121 0.70 21.20 6.20
CA GLN A 121 1.86 22.07 6.32
C GLN A 121 3.04 21.38 7.02
N GLU A 122 2.76 20.55 8.03
CA GLU A 122 3.79 19.73 8.68
C GLU A 122 4.34 18.69 7.72
N ALA A 123 3.48 18.01 6.96
CA ALA A 123 3.89 17.03 5.96
C ALA A 123 4.87 17.64 4.95
N VAL A 124 4.52 18.76 4.34
CA VAL A 124 5.42 19.46 3.41
C VAL A 124 6.75 19.81 4.09
N ARG A 125 6.72 20.40 5.28
CA ARG A 125 7.95 20.77 6.01
C ARG A 125 8.82 19.56 6.33
N ILE A 126 8.24 18.45 6.79
CA ILE A 126 8.97 17.22 7.13
C ILE A 126 9.59 16.61 5.88
N ILE A 127 8.79 16.41 4.84
CA ILE A 127 9.24 15.77 3.60
C ILE A 127 10.33 16.62 2.92
N SER A 128 10.12 17.94 2.76
CA SER A 128 11.14 18.82 2.20
C SER A 128 12.44 18.83 3.03
N THR A 129 12.33 18.78 4.37
CA THR A 129 13.53 18.66 5.24
C THR A 129 14.28 17.35 4.99
N LEU A 130 13.56 16.25 4.77
CA LEU A 130 14.15 14.94 4.44
C LEU A 130 14.81 14.98 3.06
N GLU A 131 14.17 15.58 2.07
CA GLU A 131 14.69 15.79 0.71
C GLU A 131 16.01 16.58 0.76
N ASP A 132 16.01 17.74 1.41
CA ASP A 132 17.18 18.62 1.55
C ASP A 132 18.36 17.93 2.25
N LYS A 133 18.07 17.02 3.19
CA LYS A 133 19.09 16.25 3.91
C LYS A 133 19.50 14.95 3.23
N GLY A 134 19.01 14.69 1.99
CA GLY A 134 19.40 13.55 1.19
C GLY A 134 18.84 12.21 1.68
N MET A 135 17.65 12.21 2.28
CA MET A 135 16.96 10.99 2.71
C MET A 135 16.71 10.03 1.54
N GLN A 136 16.38 10.53 0.36
CA GLN A 136 16.04 9.75 -0.83
C GLN A 136 14.99 8.68 -0.52
N ALA A 137 13.88 9.09 0.07
CA ALA A 137 12.74 8.21 0.26
C ALA A 137 12.13 7.82 -1.09
N GLU A 138 11.76 6.56 -1.27
CA GLU A 138 11.09 6.06 -2.47
C GLU A 138 9.68 6.66 -2.58
N LEU A 139 8.99 6.80 -1.45
CA LEU A 139 7.67 7.38 -1.32
C LEU A 139 7.35 7.76 0.13
N VAL A 140 6.26 8.53 0.32
CA VAL A 140 5.60 8.77 1.61
C VAL A 140 4.14 8.37 1.50
N GLU A 141 3.70 7.47 2.39
CA GLU A 141 2.35 6.94 2.43
C GLU A 141 1.47 7.69 3.42
N GLN A 142 0.29 8.11 2.98
CA GLN A 142 -0.80 8.77 3.71
C GLN A 142 -0.33 9.79 4.77
N PRO A 143 0.33 10.87 4.40
CA PRO A 143 0.87 11.83 5.36
C PRO A 143 -0.21 12.57 6.16
N VAL A 144 -1.39 12.79 5.56
CA VAL A 144 -2.50 13.56 6.15
C VAL A 144 -3.72 12.68 6.39
N LYS A 145 -4.72 13.20 7.11
CA LYS A 145 -5.97 12.47 7.40
C LYS A 145 -6.65 11.96 6.14
N ALA A 146 -7.17 10.75 6.19
CA ALA A 146 -7.80 10.04 5.07
C ALA A 146 -8.89 10.86 4.35
N HIS A 147 -9.67 11.66 5.09
CA HIS A 147 -10.75 12.48 4.55
C HIS A 147 -10.28 13.85 4.00
N ASP A 148 -9.02 14.25 4.27
CA ASP A 148 -8.45 15.52 3.83
C ASP A 148 -7.76 15.38 2.46
N LEU A 149 -8.55 15.13 1.42
CA LEU A 149 -8.03 15.01 0.06
C LEU A 149 -7.45 16.32 -0.48
N THR A 150 -7.94 17.46 0.00
CA THR A 150 -7.38 18.77 -0.34
C THR A 150 -6.00 18.94 0.26
N GLY A 151 -5.82 18.53 1.52
CA GLY A 151 -4.52 18.52 2.18
C GLY A 151 -3.55 17.52 1.54
N LEU A 152 -4.05 16.33 1.15
CA LEU A 152 -3.23 15.34 0.44
C LEU A 152 -2.71 15.91 -0.88
N LYS A 153 -3.60 16.50 -1.69
CA LYS A 153 -3.24 17.18 -2.92
C LYS A 153 -2.23 18.32 -2.69
N PHE A 154 -2.44 19.10 -1.62
CA PHE A 154 -1.50 20.17 -1.27
C PHE A 154 -0.11 19.60 -1.01
N VAL A 155 0.02 18.51 -0.26
CA VAL A 155 1.32 17.86 -0.02
C VAL A 155 1.92 17.38 -1.33
N THR A 156 1.19 16.61 -2.13
CA THR A 156 1.64 16.07 -3.43
C THR A 156 2.20 17.13 -4.36
N GLN A 157 1.59 18.32 -4.35
CA GLN A 157 2.03 19.45 -5.21
C GLN A 157 3.24 20.23 -4.68
N HIS A 158 3.63 20.05 -3.41
CA HIS A 158 4.68 20.85 -2.78
C HIS A 158 5.93 20.06 -2.37
N VAL A 159 5.98 18.76 -2.67
CA VAL A 159 7.15 17.91 -2.41
C VAL A 159 7.59 17.21 -3.69
N GLN A 160 8.82 16.70 -3.73
CA GLN A 160 9.34 15.93 -4.87
C GLN A 160 9.16 14.42 -4.66
N THR A 161 9.16 13.99 -3.41
CA THR A 161 8.97 12.59 -3.03
C THR A 161 7.56 12.14 -3.35
N PRO A 162 7.35 11.03 -4.10
CA PRO A 162 6.02 10.55 -4.45
C PRO A 162 5.13 10.29 -3.23
N ILE A 163 3.88 10.69 -3.32
CA ILE A 163 2.86 10.51 -2.27
C ILE A 163 1.93 9.37 -2.65
N VAL A 164 1.70 8.47 -1.70
CA VAL A 164 0.79 7.33 -1.83
C VAL A 164 -0.46 7.56 -0.99
N ALA A 165 -1.64 7.38 -1.60
CA ALA A 165 -2.90 7.35 -0.87
C ALA A 165 -3.19 5.93 -0.39
N ASP A 166 -3.42 5.75 0.91
CA ASP A 166 -3.76 4.47 1.54
C ASP A 166 -5.16 4.53 2.17
N GLU A 167 -5.31 5.08 3.36
CA GLU A 167 -6.60 5.10 4.07
C GLU A 167 -7.64 5.99 3.40
N SER A 168 -7.27 6.75 2.39
CA SER A 168 -8.20 7.50 1.54
C SER A 168 -8.88 6.62 0.48
N ILE A 169 -8.51 5.33 0.33
CA ILE A 169 -9.00 4.45 -0.73
C ILE A 169 -9.64 3.19 -0.17
N PHE A 170 -10.93 3.05 -0.36
CA PHE A 170 -11.71 1.86 -0.02
C PHE A 170 -12.43 1.26 -1.24
N SER A 171 -12.51 2.00 -2.34
CA SER A 171 -13.26 1.58 -3.53
C SER A 171 -12.66 2.13 -4.81
N MET A 172 -13.12 1.58 -5.94
CA MET A 172 -12.82 2.13 -7.27
C MET A 172 -13.23 3.61 -7.39
N LYS A 173 -14.31 4.04 -6.73
CA LYS A 173 -14.76 5.43 -6.77
C LYS A 173 -13.77 6.36 -6.08
N ASP A 174 -13.23 5.94 -4.94
CA ASP A 174 -12.21 6.71 -4.23
C ASP A 174 -10.94 6.81 -5.06
N ALA A 175 -10.49 5.69 -5.65
CA ALA A 175 -9.34 5.65 -6.53
C ALA A 175 -9.51 6.60 -7.74
N LEU A 176 -10.66 6.52 -8.42
CA LEU A 176 -10.98 7.41 -9.54
C LEU A 176 -10.95 8.88 -9.12
N HIS A 177 -11.52 9.21 -7.97
CA HIS A 177 -11.54 10.58 -7.47
C HIS A 177 -10.13 11.10 -7.16
N ILE A 178 -9.29 10.31 -6.49
CA ILE A 178 -7.89 10.67 -6.18
C ILE A 178 -7.10 10.88 -7.46
N ILE A 179 -7.23 10.00 -8.43
CA ILE A 179 -6.54 10.09 -9.72
C ILE A 179 -6.99 11.35 -10.48
N GLN A 180 -8.29 11.58 -10.61
CA GLN A 180 -8.83 12.74 -11.35
C GLN A 180 -8.47 14.08 -10.69
N THR A 181 -8.40 14.11 -9.38
CA THR A 181 -8.02 15.31 -8.64
C THR A 181 -6.51 15.46 -8.48
N GLN A 182 -5.72 14.45 -8.87
CA GLN A 182 -4.27 14.42 -8.67
C GLN A 182 -3.89 14.66 -7.20
N SER A 183 -4.60 13.98 -6.29
CA SER A 183 -4.39 14.14 -4.86
C SER A 183 -3.28 13.25 -4.31
N ALA A 184 -2.81 12.28 -5.06
CA ALA A 184 -1.65 11.44 -4.78
C ALA A 184 -1.02 10.97 -6.10
N ASP A 185 0.23 10.54 -6.05
CA ASP A 185 0.97 10.00 -7.21
C ASP A 185 0.68 8.50 -7.40
N LEU A 186 0.50 7.76 -6.30
CA LEU A 186 0.25 6.33 -6.28
C LEU A 186 -0.91 5.97 -5.35
N ILE A 187 -1.38 4.74 -5.49
CA ILE A 187 -2.49 4.18 -4.72
C ILE A 187 -2.04 2.92 -3.98
N ASN A 188 -2.30 2.81 -2.66
CA ASN A 188 -2.11 1.57 -1.93
C ASN A 188 -3.42 0.77 -1.81
N ILE A 189 -3.44 -0.42 -2.41
CA ILE A 189 -4.53 -1.37 -2.33
C ILE A 189 -4.31 -2.29 -1.13
N LYS A 190 -5.30 -2.38 -0.23
CA LYS A 190 -5.34 -3.38 0.84
C LYS A 190 -6.65 -4.16 0.73
N LEU A 191 -6.60 -5.49 0.61
CA LEU A 191 -7.81 -6.31 0.41
C LEU A 191 -8.82 -6.14 1.53
N MET A 192 -8.36 -5.89 2.76
CA MET A 192 -9.23 -5.63 3.90
C MET A 192 -9.97 -4.30 3.84
N LYS A 193 -9.43 -3.31 3.11
CA LYS A 193 -10.11 -2.03 2.87
C LYS A 193 -11.09 -2.14 1.71
N THR A 194 -10.70 -2.78 0.62
CA THR A 194 -11.47 -2.84 -0.62
C THR A 194 -12.63 -3.85 -0.57
N GLY A 195 -12.63 -4.74 0.42
CA GLY A 195 -13.64 -5.80 0.49
C GLY A 195 -13.31 -7.01 -0.38
N GLY A 196 -12.04 -7.17 -0.78
CA GLY A 196 -11.52 -8.34 -1.47
C GLY A 196 -10.89 -8.05 -2.83
N ILE A 197 -10.64 -9.12 -3.56
CA ILE A 197 -9.97 -9.14 -4.86
C ILE A 197 -10.84 -8.46 -5.94
N HIS A 198 -12.16 -8.68 -5.90
CA HIS A 198 -13.06 -8.19 -6.94
C HIS A 198 -13.03 -6.66 -7.06
N GLU A 199 -13.11 -5.95 -5.96
CA GLU A 199 -13.03 -4.48 -5.96
C GLU A 199 -11.60 -4.00 -6.23
N ALA A 200 -10.60 -4.70 -5.72
CA ALA A 200 -9.19 -4.41 -6.00
C ALA A 200 -8.88 -4.50 -7.52
N LEU A 201 -9.46 -5.45 -8.24
CA LEU A 201 -9.34 -5.55 -9.71
C LEU A 201 -9.93 -4.33 -10.43
N LYS A 202 -11.04 -3.77 -9.93
CA LYS A 202 -11.62 -2.54 -10.49
C LYS A 202 -10.70 -1.34 -10.25
N ILE A 203 -10.09 -1.25 -9.06
CA ILE A 203 -9.09 -0.22 -8.77
C ILE A 203 -7.91 -0.34 -9.72
N CYS A 204 -7.36 -1.56 -9.91
CA CYS A 204 -6.28 -1.79 -10.88
C CYS A 204 -6.68 -1.34 -12.29
N THR A 205 -7.90 -1.64 -12.73
CA THR A 205 -8.38 -1.24 -14.07
C THR A 205 -8.41 0.28 -14.24
N VAL A 206 -8.87 1.01 -13.22
CA VAL A 206 -8.86 2.48 -13.23
C VAL A 206 -7.42 3.00 -13.24
N ALA A 207 -6.55 2.48 -12.37
CA ALA A 207 -5.16 2.88 -12.29
C ALA A 207 -4.42 2.64 -13.62
N GLU A 208 -4.58 1.47 -14.23
CA GLU A 208 -4.03 1.13 -15.56
C GLU A 208 -4.54 2.10 -16.65
N THR A 209 -5.82 2.46 -16.62
CA THR A 209 -6.43 3.37 -17.61
C THR A 209 -5.81 4.77 -17.56
N TYR A 210 -5.45 5.24 -16.37
CA TYR A 210 -4.87 6.57 -16.17
C TYR A 210 -3.33 6.55 -16.06
N GLY A 211 -2.68 5.38 -16.15
CA GLY A 211 -1.23 5.25 -16.05
C GLY A 211 -0.69 5.54 -14.65
N VAL A 212 -1.47 5.23 -13.61
CA VAL A 212 -1.09 5.38 -12.20
C VAL A 212 -0.64 4.03 -11.67
N ASP A 213 0.51 4.01 -11.02
CA ASP A 213 1.03 2.82 -10.36
C ASP A 213 0.32 2.55 -9.03
N CYS A 214 0.23 1.27 -8.68
CA CYS A 214 -0.34 0.81 -7.42
C CYS A 214 0.73 0.14 -6.55
N MET A 215 0.59 0.32 -5.27
CA MET A 215 1.17 -0.52 -4.24
C MET A 215 0.11 -1.51 -3.74
N ILE A 216 0.51 -2.68 -3.30
CA ILE A 216 -0.35 -3.55 -2.51
C ILE A 216 0.26 -3.74 -1.14
N GLY A 217 -0.52 -3.41 -0.12
CA GLY A 217 -0.16 -3.60 1.28
C GLY A 217 -1.07 -4.61 1.99
N CYS A 218 -0.76 -4.86 3.25
CA CYS A 218 -1.63 -5.61 4.15
C CYS A 218 -1.80 -4.89 5.49
N MET A 219 -2.82 -5.31 6.23
CA MET A 219 -2.97 -5.04 7.65
C MET A 219 -2.28 -6.17 8.44
N LEU A 220 -2.58 -6.33 9.73
CA LEU A 220 -2.23 -7.55 10.46
C LEU A 220 -3.16 -8.68 9.99
N GLU A 221 -2.69 -9.47 9.04
CA GLU A 221 -3.51 -10.41 8.30
C GLU A 221 -3.01 -11.85 8.39
N SER A 222 -3.89 -12.80 8.10
CA SER A 222 -3.55 -14.20 8.03
C SER A 222 -2.78 -14.54 6.74
N LYS A 223 -2.10 -15.70 6.71
CA LYS A 223 -1.47 -16.23 5.50
C LYS A 223 -2.44 -16.31 4.30
N ILE A 224 -3.73 -16.54 4.53
CA ILE A 224 -4.74 -16.63 3.47
C ILE A 224 -4.84 -15.28 2.76
N SER A 225 -5.01 -14.21 3.51
CA SER A 225 -5.13 -12.86 2.95
C SER A 225 -3.83 -12.38 2.30
N VAL A 226 -2.70 -12.57 2.97
CA VAL A 226 -1.39 -12.23 2.42
C VAL A 226 -1.12 -12.99 1.11
N SER A 227 -1.48 -14.29 1.05
CA SER A 227 -1.37 -15.08 -0.19
C SER A 227 -2.27 -14.54 -1.30
N ALA A 228 -3.50 -14.14 -0.98
CA ALA A 228 -4.42 -13.55 -1.96
C ALA A 228 -3.86 -12.23 -2.52
N ALA A 229 -3.31 -11.36 -1.66
CA ALA A 229 -2.64 -10.13 -2.05
C ALA A 229 -1.41 -10.40 -2.93
N ALA A 230 -0.59 -11.39 -2.58
CA ALA A 230 0.55 -11.81 -3.39
C ALA A 230 0.12 -12.34 -4.78
N HIS A 231 -0.97 -13.10 -4.87
CA HIS A 231 -1.53 -13.51 -6.16
C HIS A 231 -1.99 -12.33 -7.00
N LEU A 232 -2.62 -11.32 -6.39
CA LEU A 232 -3.04 -10.11 -7.10
C LEU A 232 -1.82 -9.30 -7.58
N ALA A 233 -0.79 -9.14 -6.75
CA ALA A 233 0.48 -8.50 -7.12
C ALA A 233 1.17 -9.20 -8.30
N ALA A 234 1.16 -10.53 -8.30
CA ALA A 234 1.72 -11.32 -9.39
C ALA A 234 0.90 -11.23 -10.68
N ALA A 235 -0.40 -10.92 -10.57
CA ALA A 235 -1.31 -10.85 -11.69
C ALA A 235 -1.36 -9.50 -12.39
N LYS A 236 -1.19 -8.38 -11.67
CA LYS A 236 -1.42 -7.04 -12.21
C LYS A 236 -0.11 -6.26 -12.39
N ASN A 237 0.08 -5.72 -13.60
CA ASN A 237 1.30 -4.98 -13.92
C ASN A 237 1.34 -3.60 -13.28
N CYS A 238 0.18 -2.96 -13.08
CA CYS A 238 0.10 -1.69 -12.35
C CYS A 238 0.49 -1.80 -10.88
N ILE A 239 0.50 -3.00 -10.30
CA ILE A 239 1.03 -3.22 -8.96
C ILE A 239 2.55 -3.37 -9.07
N THR A 240 3.24 -2.27 -8.89
CA THR A 240 4.70 -2.17 -9.01
C THR A 240 5.40 -2.27 -7.67
N MET A 241 4.67 -2.07 -6.58
CA MET A 241 5.20 -2.07 -5.21
C MET A 241 4.40 -3.01 -4.31
N VAL A 242 5.10 -3.65 -3.37
CA VAL A 242 4.50 -4.65 -2.47
C VAL A 242 5.01 -4.41 -1.05
N ASP A 243 4.10 -4.51 -0.07
CA ASP A 243 4.39 -4.48 1.36
C ASP A 243 3.45 -5.45 2.09
N LEU A 244 3.94 -6.68 2.29
CA LEU A 244 3.15 -7.82 2.79
C LEU A 244 3.78 -8.50 4.02
N ILE A 245 4.69 -7.80 4.73
CA ILE A 245 5.38 -8.34 5.93
C ILE A 245 5.41 -7.29 7.04
#